data_831c2f7103ed56e1bd392b06c0c91c62
#
_entry.id   831c2f7103ed56e1bd392b06c0c91c62
#
_cell.length_a   1.000
_cell.length_b   1.000
_cell.length_c   1.000
_cell.angle_alpha   90.00
_cell.angle_beta   90.00
_cell.angle_gamma   90.00
#
_symmetry.space_group_name_H-M   'P 1'
#
loop_
_entity.id
_entity.type
_entity.pdbx_description
1 polymer ?
#
loop_
_entity_poly.entity_id
_entity_poly.type
_entity_poly.pdbx_seq_one_letter_code
_entity_poly.pdbx_strand_id
1 'polypeptide(L)'
;MKILFITDNFPPEVNAPATRTYEHVKEWQKRGADVTIITCAPNFPHGNIYDGYKNKFYQIEKLDGIEVIRVWSYISANSGFTKRVLDYFSFAFMAFWVGLFQRHDIVIATSPQFFTTWAAWGISKIRRKPWIFELRDLWPESIRTVGAMKQGHAFDWLEKIELGLYKDADKVVAVTEAFKHNLIQRGIDSEKIEVVTNGSNIDLFFPREKDHGLLQSLNLEDKFVIGYIGTHGMAHGLDFIVQLISKIYDENIHFLFIGDGSMKRKIMEIASVLSLKNVTFLEPIAKDEVPQYLSIIDVSLAPLIKSDTFKTVIPSKIFEASAMQKPTLLGVEGQAQEIIEYYNAGLCFEPENEKDFIVKVNLLKNDQRVYANCENGCKSLAQEYDRNKLANNMLQIITKVSEYS
;
A
#
# COMPACT_ATOMS: atom_id res chain seq x y z
N MET A 1 10.31 -8.58 -24.56
CA MET A 1 10.05 -7.16 -24.26
C MET A 1 10.96 -6.73 -23.12
N LYS A 2 11.61 -5.57 -23.27
CA LYS A 2 12.49 -4.98 -22.25
C LYS A 2 11.78 -3.81 -21.58
N ILE A 3 11.60 -3.90 -20.27
CA ILE A 3 10.89 -2.90 -19.46
C ILE A 3 11.92 -2.17 -18.59
N LEU A 4 11.96 -0.85 -18.67
CA LEU A 4 12.66 -0.01 -17.71
C LEU A 4 11.66 0.51 -16.68
N PHE A 5 11.79 0.09 -15.41
CA PHE A 5 10.90 0.50 -14.34
C PHE A 5 11.65 1.40 -13.35
N ILE A 6 11.15 2.61 -13.13
CA ILE A 6 11.77 3.61 -12.25
C ILE A 6 10.91 3.75 -11.00
N THR A 7 11.49 3.46 -9.85
CA THR A 7 10.84 3.52 -8.53
C THR A 7 11.83 3.92 -7.45
N ASP A 8 11.44 4.78 -6.53
CA ASP A 8 12.29 5.15 -5.41
C ASP A 8 12.45 4.01 -4.40
N ASN A 9 11.38 3.24 -4.19
CA ASN A 9 11.36 2.15 -3.22
C ASN A 9 11.41 0.78 -3.91
N PHE A 10 12.34 -0.06 -3.48
CA PHE A 10 12.48 -1.45 -3.94
C PHE A 10 13.10 -2.30 -2.83
N PRO A 11 12.89 -3.63 -2.78
CA PRO A 11 13.52 -4.46 -1.74
C PRO A 11 15.02 -4.20 -1.55
N PRO A 12 15.51 -4.30 -0.31
CA PRO A 12 14.89 -4.96 0.86
C PRO A 12 13.86 -4.11 1.64
N GLU A 13 13.47 -2.95 1.15
CA GLU A 13 12.37 -2.18 1.73
C GLU A 13 11.05 -2.96 1.62
N VAL A 14 10.27 -2.96 2.71
CA VAL A 14 9.03 -3.76 2.83
C VAL A 14 7.74 -2.93 2.76
N ASN A 15 7.85 -1.66 2.36
CA ASN A 15 6.67 -0.82 2.18
C ASN A 15 5.82 -1.28 0.96
N ALA A 16 4.57 -0.83 0.91
CA ALA A 16 3.63 -1.22 -0.15
C ALA A 16 4.13 -0.93 -1.59
N PRO A 17 4.82 0.21 -1.88
CA PRO A 17 5.45 0.43 -3.18
C PRO A 17 6.48 -0.62 -3.56
N ALA A 18 7.44 -0.88 -2.69
CA ALA A 18 8.51 -1.83 -2.92
C ALA A 18 7.97 -3.25 -3.16
N THR A 19 7.09 -3.71 -2.26
CA THR A 19 6.49 -5.05 -2.34
C THR A 19 5.68 -5.23 -3.64
N ARG A 20 4.81 -4.27 -3.99
CA ARG A 20 4.01 -4.36 -5.22
C ARG A 20 4.91 -4.43 -6.46
N THR A 21 5.87 -3.52 -6.59
CA THR A 21 6.75 -3.48 -7.76
C THR A 21 7.53 -4.79 -7.88
N TYR A 22 8.11 -5.27 -6.78
CA TYR A 22 8.87 -6.52 -6.77
C TYR A 22 8.03 -7.73 -7.20
N GLU A 23 6.83 -7.90 -6.62
CA GLU A 23 5.97 -9.05 -6.93
C GLU A 23 5.44 -8.99 -8.37
N HIS A 24 5.10 -7.80 -8.88
CA HIS A 24 4.72 -7.63 -10.28
C HIS A 24 5.87 -8.01 -11.21
N VAL A 25 7.08 -7.51 -10.95
CA VAL A 25 8.26 -7.80 -11.79
C VAL A 25 8.62 -9.28 -11.76
N LYS A 26 8.53 -9.95 -10.62
CA LYS A 26 8.71 -11.41 -10.52
C LYS A 26 7.75 -12.17 -11.44
N GLU A 27 6.48 -11.76 -11.44
CA GLU A 27 5.48 -12.41 -12.29
C GLU A 27 5.70 -12.09 -13.78
N TRP A 28 6.12 -10.87 -14.12
CA TRP A 28 6.45 -10.51 -15.50
C TRP A 28 7.67 -11.28 -16.04
N GLN A 29 8.69 -11.51 -15.21
CA GLN A 29 9.84 -12.33 -15.59
C GLN A 29 9.48 -13.78 -15.87
N LYS A 30 8.59 -14.39 -15.06
CA LYS A 30 8.06 -15.74 -15.32
C LYS A 30 7.39 -15.84 -16.70
N ARG A 31 6.85 -14.71 -17.21
CA ARG A 31 6.20 -14.58 -18.51
C ARG A 31 7.13 -14.09 -19.63
N GLY A 32 8.43 -14.06 -19.37
CA GLY A 32 9.45 -13.75 -20.37
C GLY A 32 9.73 -12.25 -20.58
N ALA A 33 9.27 -11.37 -19.71
CA ALA A 33 9.68 -9.97 -19.74
C ALA A 33 11.09 -9.82 -19.14
N ASP A 34 11.93 -9.00 -19.77
CA ASP A 34 13.25 -8.60 -19.28
C ASP A 34 13.08 -7.23 -18.59
N VAL A 35 13.25 -7.18 -17.27
CA VAL A 35 12.97 -5.97 -16.48
C VAL A 35 14.23 -5.46 -15.81
N THR A 36 14.54 -4.20 -16.06
CA THR A 36 15.57 -3.45 -15.34
C THR A 36 14.90 -2.43 -14.41
N ILE A 37 15.22 -2.50 -13.13
CA ILE A 37 14.75 -1.56 -12.11
C ILE A 37 15.80 -0.48 -11.90
N ILE A 38 15.39 0.80 -11.90
CA ILE A 38 16.21 1.90 -11.36
C ILE A 38 15.60 2.35 -10.03
N THR A 39 16.42 2.31 -8.98
CA THR A 39 16.01 2.70 -7.61
C THR A 39 17.20 3.36 -6.88
N CYS A 40 16.98 3.81 -5.63
CA CYS A 40 18.06 4.32 -4.78
C CYS A 40 18.55 3.27 -3.76
N ALA A 41 19.49 3.67 -2.90
CA ALA A 41 19.88 2.85 -1.76
C ALA A 41 18.69 2.73 -0.77
N PRO A 42 18.39 1.53 -0.23
CA PRO A 42 17.24 1.35 0.67
C PRO A 42 17.43 2.14 1.95
N ASN A 43 16.40 2.91 2.33
CA ASN A 43 16.50 3.88 3.43
C ASN A 43 15.17 4.14 4.17
N PHE A 44 14.05 3.67 3.64
CA PHE A 44 12.73 3.89 4.23
C PHE A 44 12.53 2.99 5.48
N PRO A 45 11.91 3.47 6.59
CA PRO A 45 11.25 4.79 6.74
C PRO A 45 12.13 5.89 7.36
N HIS A 46 13.30 5.56 7.87
CA HIS A 46 14.06 6.44 8.75
C HIS A 46 15.05 7.36 8.01
N GLY A 47 15.22 7.20 6.69
CA GLY A 47 16.23 7.94 5.91
C GLY A 47 17.66 7.52 6.27
N ASN A 48 17.84 6.33 6.82
CA ASN A 48 19.12 5.71 7.09
C ASN A 48 19.35 4.55 6.11
N ILE A 49 20.50 4.52 5.47
CA ILE A 49 20.84 3.44 4.55
C ILE A 49 20.90 2.12 5.34
N TYR A 50 20.28 1.09 4.80
CA TYR A 50 20.28 -0.24 5.41
C TYR A 50 21.68 -0.83 5.47
N ASP A 51 21.94 -1.65 6.49
CA ASP A 51 23.22 -2.36 6.65
C ASP A 51 23.54 -3.19 5.40
N GLY A 52 24.81 -3.13 5.00
CA GLY A 52 25.27 -3.80 3.78
C GLY A 52 25.09 -2.98 2.48
N TYR A 53 24.32 -1.89 2.49
CA TYR A 53 24.13 -1.00 1.35
C TYR A 53 24.97 0.27 1.44
N LYS A 54 25.23 0.89 0.28
CA LYS A 54 25.96 2.17 0.19
C LYS A 54 25.28 3.06 -0.83
N ASN A 55 25.20 4.35 -0.57
CA ASN A 55 24.68 5.35 -1.51
C ASN A 55 25.75 5.72 -2.55
N LYS A 56 25.96 4.86 -3.52
CA LYS A 56 26.92 5.06 -4.63
C LYS A 56 26.27 5.76 -5.81
N PHE A 57 27.06 6.42 -6.62
CA PHE A 57 26.57 7.05 -7.85
C PHE A 57 25.89 6.04 -8.78
N TYR A 58 26.43 4.83 -8.86
CA TYR A 58 25.93 3.75 -9.70
C TYR A 58 26.34 2.40 -9.11
N GLN A 59 25.39 1.50 -8.99
CA GLN A 59 25.63 0.13 -8.53
C GLN A 59 24.62 -0.80 -9.18
N ILE A 60 25.08 -1.91 -9.73
CA ILE A 60 24.21 -2.98 -10.24
C ILE A 60 24.22 -4.14 -9.24
N GLU A 61 23.06 -4.70 -9.00
CA GLU A 61 22.87 -5.95 -8.28
C GLU A 61 21.82 -6.81 -8.98
N LYS A 62 21.80 -8.09 -8.67
CA LYS A 62 20.73 -9.01 -9.08
C LYS A 62 19.99 -9.49 -7.85
N LEU A 63 18.69 -9.24 -7.83
CA LEU A 63 17.79 -9.69 -6.78
C LEU A 63 16.78 -10.66 -7.39
N ASP A 64 16.89 -11.95 -7.05
CA ASP A 64 16.01 -13.02 -7.59
C ASP A 64 15.91 -13.03 -9.14
N GLY A 65 17.02 -12.73 -9.80
CA GLY A 65 17.10 -12.66 -11.26
C GLY A 65 16.73 -11.30 -11.86
N ILE A 66 16.17 -10.37 -11.07
CA ILE A 66 15.86 -9.00 -11.49
C ILE A 66 17.17 -8.18 -11.52
N GLU A 67 17.43 -7.47 -12.61
CA GLU A 67 18.49 -6.49 -12.67
C GLU A 67 18.07 -5.21 -11.96
N VAL A 68 18.79 -4.83 -10.92
CA VAL A 68 18.51 -3.64 -10.10
C VAL A 68 19.71 -2.70 -10.19
N ILE A 69 19.45 -1.49 -10.66
CA ILE A 69 20.42 -0.41 -10.73
C ILE A 69 20.10 0.58 -9.61
N ARG A 70 20.98 0.65 -8.61
CA ARG A 70 20.87 1.64 -7.56
C ARG A 70 21.68 2.87 -7.90
N VAL A 71 21.02 4.02 -7.87
CA VAL A 71 21.62 5.32 -8.14
C VAL A 71 21.70 6.15 -6.88
N TRP A 72 22.62 7.11 -6.86
CA TRP A 72 22.76 8.05 -5.77
C TRP A 72 21.51 8.93 -5.62
N SER A 73 21.10 9.19 -4.39
CA SER A 73 20.12 10.22 -4.04
C SER A 73 20.54 10.97 -2.79
N TYR A 74 20.03 12.16 -2.58
CA TYR A 74 20.17 12.91 -1.34
C TYR A 74 19.23 12.31 -0.29
N ILE A 75 19.68 11.25 0.37
CA ILE A 75 18.87 10.54 1.38
C ILE A 75 18.68 11.45 2.60
N SER A 76 17.45 11.65 3.00
CA SER A 76 17.09 12.38 4.21
C SER A 76 16.03 11.67 5.03
N ALA A 77 16.11 11.81 6.36
CA ALA A 77 15.01 11.38 7.22
C ALA A 77 13.71 12.09 6.81
N ASN A 78 12.57 11.43 7.02
CA ASN A 78 11.22 11.93 6.66
C ASN A 78 10.82 13.21 7.44
N SER A 79 11.73 14.17 7.60
CA SER A 79 11.58 15.42 8.34
C SER A 79 11.92 16.63 7.47
N GLY A 80 10.92 17.46 7.24
CA GLY A 80 11.07 18.73 6.51
C GLY A 80 10.82 18.64 5.01
N PHE A 81 9.95 19.53 4.51
CA PHE A 81 9.52 19.58 3.11
C PHE A 81 10.67 19.75 2.12
N THR A 82 11.57 20.72 2.37
CA THR A 82 12.66 21.07 1.45
C THR A 82 13.64 19.89 1.25
N LYS A 83 13.99 19.17 2.32
CA LYS A 83 14.89 18.01 2.24
C LYS A 83 14.27 16.88 1.43
N ARG A 84 12.97 16.64 1.59
CA ARG A 84 12.23 15.64 0.80
C ARG A 84 12.17 15.99 -0.68
N VAL A 85 11.98 17.25 -1.02
CA VAL A 85 12.01 17.73 -2.42
C VAL A 85 13.39 17.51 -3.02
N LEU A 86 14.47 17.82 -2.29
CA LEU A 86 15.85 17.56 -2.74
C LEU A 86 16.14 16.07 -2.92
N ASP A 87 15.65 15.24 -2.01
CA ASP A 87 15.76 13.77 -2.09
C ASP A 87 15.13 13.27 -3.40
N TYR A 88 13.86 13.55 -3.60
CA TYR A 88 13.11 13.09 -4.77
C TYR A 88 13.67 13.65 -6.09
N PHE A 89 14.08 14.92 -6.08
CA PHE A 89 14.67 15.54 -7.28
C PHE A 89 16.04 14.93 -7.62
N SER A 90 16.90 14.72 -6.61
CA SER A 90 18.22 14.12 -6.83
C SER A 90 18.14 12.69 -7.35
N PHE A 91 17.21 11.89 -6.81
CA PHE A 91 16.92 10.55 -7.34
C PHE A 91 16.46 10.62 -8.80
N ALA A 92 15.45 11.44 -9.10
CA ALA A 92 14.93 11.59 -10.45
C ALA A 92 16.00 12.01 -11.45
N PHE A 93 16.85 12.96 -11.05
CA PHE A 93 17.98 13.42 -11.89
C PHE A 93 18.95 12.29 -12.22
N MET A 94 19.34 11.51 -11.22
CA MET A 94 20.25 10.37 -11.44
C MET A 94 19.57 9.24 -12.23
N ALA A 95 18.31 8.95 -11.93
CA ALA A 95 17.53 7.94 -12.65
C ALA A 95 17.34 8.30 -14.13
N PHE A 96 17.14 9.58 -14.44
CA PHE A 96 17.09 10.07 -15.82
C PHE A 96 18.39 9.79 -16.60
N TRP A 97 19.54 10.23 -16.06
CA TRP A 97 20.81 10.04 -16.76
C TRP A 97 21.17 8.57 -16.92
N VAL A 98 20.99 7.76 -15.89
CA VAL A 98 21.26 6.32 -15.97
C VAL A 98 20.30 5.63 -16.92
N GLY A 99 19.00 5.95 -16.84
CA GLY A 99 17.95 5.35 -17.67
C GLY A 99 18.11 5.64 -19.17
N LEU A 100 18.66 6.80 -19.54
CA LEU A 100 18.95 7.14 -20.95
C LEU A 100 19.86 6.12 -21.63
N PHE A 101 20.76 5.50 -20.90
CA PHE A 101 21.73 4.54 -21.44
C PHE A 101 21.27 3.07 -21.32
N GLN A 102 20.14 2.82 -20.64
CA GLN A 102 19.58 1.46 -20.58
C GLN A 102 18.80 1.13 -21.87
N ARG A 103 18.89 -0.13 -22.28
CA ARG A 103 18.11 -0.64 -23.42
C ARG A 103 16.72 -1.02 -22.95
N HIS A 104 15.70 -0.40 -23.51
CA HIS A 104 14.30 -0.67 -23.16
C HIS A 104 13.38 -0.46 -24.36
N ASP A 105 12.26 -1.15 -24.36
CA ASP A 105 11.17 -1.01 -25.30
C ASP A 105 10.11 -0.05 -24.76
N ILE A 106 9.95 0.01 -23.43
CA ILE A 106 8.98 0.83 -22.71
C ILE A 106 9.57 1.29 -21.38
N VAL A 107 9.16 2.48 -20.93
CA VAL A 107 9.51 3.04 -19.61
C VAL A 107 8.28 3.10 -18.73
N ILE A 108 8.41 2.73 -17.46
CA ILE A 108 7.37 2.85 -16.43
C ILE A 108 7.94 3.62 -15.26
N ALA A 109 7.20 4.57 -14.74
CA ALA A 109 7.52 5.23 -13.48
C ALA A 109 6.33 5.26 -12.53
N THR A 110 6.59 5.03 -11.26
CA THR A 110 5.56 4.99 -10.23
C THR A 110 5.62 6.22 -9.30
N SER A 111 4.46 6.77 -8.97
CA SER A 111 4.31 7.71 -7.86
C SER A 111 4.30 6.95 -6.52
N PRO A 112 4.44 7.60 -5.33
CA PRO A 112 4.14 9.00 -5.03
C PRO A 112 5.26 10.00 -5.26
N GLN A 113 6.51 9.57 -5.50
CA GLN A 113 7.57 10.54 -5.78
C GLN A 113 7.38 11.15 -7.17
N PHE A 114 6.78 12.31 -7.19
CA PHE A 114 6.37 13.01 -8.40
C PHE A 114 7.50 13.20 -9.42
N PHE A 115 8.70 13.56 -8.97
CA PHE A 115 9.84 13.79 -9.86
C PHE A 115 10.34 12.51 -10.56
N THR A 116 10.06 11.33 -10.02
CA THR A 116 10.40 10.05 -10.66
C THR A 116 9.73 9.93 -12.03
N THR A 117 8.50 10.42 -12.17
CA THR A 117 7.75 10.40 -13.43
C THR A 117 8.32 11.37 -14.46
N TRP A 118 8.98 12.46 -14.04
CA TRP A 118 9.69 13.38 -14.93
C TRP A 118 10.90 12.70 -15.57
N ALA A 119 11.61 11.87 -14.82
CA ALA A 119 12.72 11.09 -15.37
C ALA A 119 12.22 10.16 -16.49
N ALA A 120 11.14 9.42 -16.26
CA ALA A 120 10.54 8.54 -17.27
C ALA A 120 10.06 9.32 -18.49
N TRP A 121 9.34 10.43 -18.29
CA TRP A 121 8.92 11.32 -19.38
C TRP A 121 10.11 11.80 -20.22
N GLY A 122 11.18 12.30 -19.61
CA GLY A 122 12.36 12.77 -20.29
C GLY A 122 13.08 11.67 -21.09
N ILE A 123 13.21 10.47 -20.51
CA ILE A 123 13.79 9.29 -21.18
C ILE A 123 12.93 8.91 -22.39
N SER A 124 11.61 8.81 -22.22
CA SER A 124 10.65 8.51 -23.28
C SER A 124 10.81 9.44 -24.48
N LYS A 125 10.87 10.77 -24.25
CA LYS A 125 11.02 11.76 -25.31
C LYS A 125 12.34 11.66 -26.07
N ILE A 126 13.46 11.49 -25.34
CA ILE A 126 14.79 11.41 -25.98
C ILE A 126 14.97 10.09 -26.70
N ARG A 127 14.53 8.98 -26.08
CA ARG A 127 14.68 7.63 -26.66
C ARG A 127 13.58 7.29 -27.65
N ARG A 128 12.53 8.11 -27.73
CA ARG A 128 11.32 7.88 -28.58
C ARG A 128 10.72 6.52 -28.27
N LYS A 129 10.50 6.23 -27.00
CA LYS A 129 9.89 5.00 -26.51
C LYS A 129 8.62 5.34 -25.72
N PRO A 130 7.60 4.49 -25.77
CA PRO A 130 6.37 4.71 -24.99
C PRO A 130 6.67 4.68 -23.51
N TRP A 131 5.78 5.34 -22.73
CA TRP A 131 5.88 5.31 -21.30
C TRP A 131 4.53 5.23 -20.60
N ILE A 132 4.54 4.58 -19.43
CA ILE A 132 3.37 4.42 -18.57
C ILE A 132 3.62 5.15 -17.26
N PHE A 133 2.62 5.95 -16.87
CA PHE A 133 2.55 6.56 -15.55
C PHE A 133 1.79 5.61 -14.60
N GLU A 134 2.45 5.00 -13.62
CA GLU A 134 1.77 4.26 -12.55
C GLU A 134 1.40 5.23 -11.43
N LEU A 135 0.10 5.53 -11.31
CA LEU A 135 -0.46 6.46 -10.33
C LEU A 135 -0.86 5.73 -9.05
N ARG A 136 -0.17 6.01 -7.95
CA ARG A 136 -0.42 5.41 -6.65
C ARG A 136 -0.85 6.41 -5.58
N ASP A 137 -0.69 7.70 -5.86
CA ASP A 137 -1.10 8.80 -5.00
C ASP A 137 -1.35 10.04 -5.85
N LEU A 138 -2.41 10.78 -5.55
CA LEU A 138 -2.75 12.04 -6.21
C LEU A 138 -1.88 13.17 -5.64
N TRP A 139 -0.76 13.41 -6.27
CA TRP A 139 0.15 14.50 -5.93
C TRP A 139 -0.10 15.66 -6.90
N PRO A 140 -0.16 16.96 -6.52
CA PRO A 140 0.17 17.53 -5.20
C PRO A 140 -0.99 17.55 -4.20
N GLU A 141 -2.15 16.96 -4.53
CA GLU A 141 -3.35 17.02 -3.68
C GLU A 141 -3.12 16.36 -2.31
N SER A 142 -2.42 15.22 -2.26
CA SER A 142 -2.08 14.52 -1.02
C SER A 142 -1.20 15.37 -0.09
N ILE A 143 -0.27 16.18 -0.64
CA ILE A 143 0.59 17.10 0.14
C ILE A 143 -0.24 18.23 0.74
N ARG A 144 -1.25 18.74 0.02
CA ARG A 144 -2.17 19.74 0.52
C ARG A 144 -2.98 19.20 1.70
N THR A 145 -3.47 17.97 1.60
CA THR A 145 -4.29 17.33 2.63
C THR A 145 -3.55 17.16 3.95
N VAL A 146 -2.25 16.85 3.90
CA VAL A 146 -1.42 16.78 5.12
C VAL A 146 -0.88 18.13 5.58
N GLY A 147 -1.33 19.24 4.96
CA GLY A 147 -1.00 20.61 5.38
C GLY A 147 0.43 21.06 5.05
N ALA A 148 1.17 20.28 4.25
CA ALA A 148 2.57 20.60 3.90
C ALA A 148 2.70 21.65 2.79
N MET A 149 1.61 21.93 2.04
CA MET A 149 1.54 22.98 1.03
C MET A 149 0.19 23.69 1.09
N LYS A 150 0.18 25.01 1.02
CA LYS A 150 -1.05 25.82 0.90
C LYS A 150 -1.41 26.01 -0.57
N GLN A 151 -2.71 26.22 -0.84
CA GLN A 151 -3.17 26.62 -2.16
C GLN A 151 -2.54 27.96 -2.58
N GLY A 152 -2.07 28.04 -3.82
CA GLY A 152 -1.41 29.21 -4.38
C GLY A 152 -0.75 28.92 -5.72
N HIS A 153 -0.17 29.91 -6.36
CA HIS A 153 0.41 29.80 -7.72
C HIS A 153 1.41 28.63 -7.89
N ALA A 154 2.17 28.28 -6.86
CA ALA A 154 3.09 27.16 -6.89
C ALA A 154 2.34 25.82 -6.97
N PHE A 155 1.25 25.68 -6.22
CA PHE A 155 0.38 24.50 -6.27
C PHE A 155 -0.26 24.35 -7.65
N ASP A 156 -0.85 25.43 -8.18
CA ASP A 156 -1.51 25.44 -9.49
C ASP A 156 -0.52 25.11 -10.62
N TRP A 157 0.73 25.54 -10.49
CA TRP A 157 1.79 25.22 -11.45
C TRP A 157 2.17 23.75 -11.41
N LEU A 158 2.33 23.17 -10.21
CA LEU A 158 2.62 21.74 -10.03
C LEU A 158 1.47 20.87 -10.54
N GLU A 159 0.22 21.25 -10.29
CA GLU A 159 -0.95 20.57 -10.80
C GLU A 159 -1.02 20.60 -12.34
N LYS A 160 -0.68 21.72 -12.97
CA LYS A 160 -0.60 21.80 -14.44
C LYS A 160 0.45 20.86 -15.02
N ILE A 161 1.61 20.74 -14.36
CA ILE A 161 2.66 19.81 -14.79
C ILE A 161 2.17 18.37 -14.63
N GLU A 162 1.57 18.04 -13.50
CA GLU A 162 1.01 16.72 -13.25
C GLU A 162 0.01 16.33 -14.33
N LEU A 163 -0.99 17.19 -14.59
CA LEU A 163 -1.97 16.97 -15.65
C LEU A 163 -1.32 16.87 -17.04
N GLY A 164 -0.25 17.62 -17.27
CA GLY A 164 0.54 17.54 -18.51
C GLY A 164 1.19 16.17 -18.66
N LEU A 165 1.75 15.59 -17.59
CA LEU A 165 2.35 14.26 -17.60
C LEU A 165 1.31 13.16 -17.85
N TYR A 166 0.13 13.22 -17.23
CA TYR A 166 -0.96 12.26 -17.52
C TYR A 166 -1.43 12.33 -18.97
N LYS A 167 -1.55 13.52 -19.53
CA LYS A 167 -1.93 13.71 -20.94
C LYS A 167 -0.86 13.19 -21.89
N ASP A 168 0.39 13.32 -21.54
CA ASP A 168 1.52 12.91 -22.36
C ASP A 168 1.80 11.40 -22.28
N ALA A 169 1.55 10.76 -21.16
CA ALA A 169 1.73 9.31 -21.01
C ALA A 169 0.87 8.54 -22.02
N ASP A 170 1.42 7.45 -22.54
CA ASP A 170 0.67 6.56 -23.45
C ASP A 170 -0.47 5.87 -22.68
N LYS A 171 -0.23 5.49 -21.43
CA LYS A 171 -1.25 5.04 -20.49
C LYS A 171 -0.93 5.55 -19.07
N VAL A 172 -1.99 5.75 -18.30
CA VAL A 172 -1.95 5.96 -16.86
C VAL A 172 -2.55 4.74 -16.18
N VAL A 173 -1.79 4.06 -15.32
CA VAL A 173 -2.28 2.92 -14.54
C VAL A 173 -2.54 3.38 -13.12
N ALA A 174 -3.81 3.57 -12.77
CA ALA A 174 -4.24 3.97 -11.45
C ALA A 174 -4.43 2.76 -10.53
N VAL A 175 -4.23 2.93 -9.23
CA VAL A 175 -4.43 1.84 -8.24
C VAL A 175 -5.85 1.78 -7.69
N THR A 176 -6.72 2.72 -8.03
CA THR A 176 -8.13 2.75 -7.60
C THR A 176 -9.05 3.32 -8.67
N GLU A 177 -10.30 2.89 -8.72
CA GLU A 177 -11.32 3.49 -9.57
C GLU A 177 -11.59 4.95 -9.18
N ALA A 178 -11.49 5.27 -7.90
CA ALA A 178 -11.63 6.65 -7.42
C ALA A 178 -10.57 7.58 -8.04
N PHE A 179 -9.33 7.10 -8.21
CA PHE A 179 -8.29 7.87 -8.91
C PHE A 179 -8.62 8.03 -10.41
N LYS A 180 -9.11 6.97 -11.06
CA LYS A 180 -9.58 7.06 -12.45
C LYS A 180 -10.68 8.11 -12.61
N HIS A 181 -11.70 8.08 -11.75
CA HIS A 181 -12.77 9.07 -11.77
C HIS A 181 -12.27 10.50 -11.53
N ASN A 182 -11.35 10.70 -10.55
CA ASN A 182 -10.74 12.00 -10.31
C ASN A 182 -10.01 12.53 -11.55
N LEU A 183 -9.21 11.69 -12.22
CA LEU A 183 -8.50 12.10 -13.43
C LEU A 183 -9.45 12.44 -14.58
N ILE A 184 -10.51 11.66 -14.78
CA ILE A 184 -11.53 11.94 -15.80
C ILE A 184 -12.20 13.31 -15.54
N GLN A 185 -12.58 13.58 -14.29
CA GLN A 185 -13.14 14.87 -13.89
C GLN A 185 -12.17 16.06 -14.12
N ARG A 186 -10.88 15.81 -14.04
CA ARG A 186 -9.80 16.79 -14.31
C ARG A 186 -9.41 16.85 -15.80
N GLY A 187 -10.17 16.18 -16.70
CA GLY A 187 -10.03 16.27 -18.16
C GLY A 187 -8.94 15.38 -18.76
N ILE A 188 -8.63 14.25 -18.11
CA ILE A 188 -7.82 13.18 -18.71
C ILE A 188 -8.76 12.19 -19.42
N ASP A 189 -8.39 11.82 -20.64
CA ASP A 189 -9.15 10.87 -21.45
C ASP A 189 -9.28 9.52 -20.74
N SER A 190 -10.50 9.04 -20.60
CA SER A 190 -10.82 7.75 -19.97
C SER A 190 -10.12 6.57 -20.62
N GLU A 191 -9.93 6.61 -21.95
CA GLU A 191 -9.25 5.57 -22.73
C GLU A 191 -7.77 5.45 -22.38
N LYS A 192 -7.17 6.51 -21.82
CA LYS A 192 -5.78 6.48 -21.33
C LYS A 192 -5.62 5.87 -19.94
N ILE A 193 -6.71 5.71 -19.18
CA ILE A 193 -6.65 5.33 -17.77
C ILE A 193 -7.10 3.89 -17.60
N GLU A 194 -6.18 3.04 -17.19
CA GLU A 194 -6.44 1.67 -16.76
C GLU A 194 -6.37 1.58 -15.23
N VAL A 195 -7.09 0.63 -14.65
CA VAL A 195 -7.02 0.40 -13.20
C VAL A 195 -6.44 -0.96 -12.91
N VAL A 196 -5.33 -0.96 -12.16
CA VAL A 196 -4.71 -2.16 -11.60
C VAL A 196 -4.51 -1.94 -10.11
N THR A 197 -5.44 -2.43 -9.33
CA THR A 197 -5.48 -2.22 -7.87
C THR A 197 -4.32 -2.89 -7.14
N ASN A 198 -4.20 -2.61 -5.85
CA ASN A 198 -3.42 -3.44 -4.96
C ASN A 198 -4.16 -4.75 -4.70
N GLY A 199 -3.41 -5.77 -4.29
CA GLY A 199 -3.94 -7.08 -3.97
C GLY A 199 -3.04 -7.80 -2.97
N SER A 200 -3.29 -9.07 -2.77
CA SER A 200 -2.50 -9.96 -1.92
C SER A 200 -1.86 -11.08 -2.73
N ASN A 201 -0.68 -11.48 -2.32
CA ASN A 201 -0.03 -12.69 -2.85
C ASN A 201 -0.64 -13.92 -2.16
N ILE A 202 -1.52 -14.63 -2.88
CA ILE A 202 -2.21 -15.81 -2.34
C ILE A 202 -1.30 -17.03 -2.15
N ASP A 203 -0.09 -17.02 -2.70
CA ASP A 203 0.92 -18.07 -2.44
C ASP A 203 1.57 -17.89 -1.06
N LEU A 204 1.59 -16.65 -0.53
CA LEU A 204 2.09 -16.33 0.81
C LEU A 204 0.94 -16.29 1.83
N PHE A 205 -0.16 -15.63 1.47
CA PHE A 205 -1.35 -15.46 2.30
C PHE A 205 -2.42 -16.45 1.85
N PHE A 206 -2.55 -17.55 2.56
CA PHE A 206 -3.58 -18.58 2.32
C PHE A 206 -4.13 -19.08 3.65
N PRO A 207 -5.34 -19.62 3.69
CA PRO A 207 -5.95 -20.11 4.92
C PRO A 207 -5.07 -21.16 5.60
N ARG A 208 -4.84 -20.98 6.89
CA ARG A 208 -4.03 -21.85 7.74
C ARG A 208 -4.80 -22.15 9.01
N GLU A 209 -4.51 -23.29 9.62
CA GLU A 209 -4.93 -23.58 10.98
C GLU A 209 -4.32 -22.54 11.95
N LYS A 210 -5.02 -22.28 13.04
CA LYS A 210 -4.53 -21.37 14.08
C LYS A 210 -3.23 -21.93 14.67
N ASP A 211 -2.23 -21.08 14.79
CA ASP A 211 -0.98 -21.45 15.47
C ASP A 211 -1.21 -21.52 16.98
N HIS A 212 -1.40 -22.75 17.48
CA HIS A 212 -1.67 -23.02 18.91
C HIS A 212 -0.52 -22.63 19.82
N GLY A 213 0.74 -22.76 19.35
CA GLY A 213 1.90 -22.34 20.13
C GLY A 213 1.93 -20.82 20.32
N LEU A 214 1.61 -20.06 19.27
CA LEU A 214 1.51 -18.61 19.33
C LEU A 214 0.31 -18.17 20.19
N LEU A 215 -0.86 -18.80 20.05
CA LEU A 215 -2.03 -18.53 20.90
C LEU A 215 -1.68 -18.74 22.38
N GLN A 216 -1.04 -19.85 22.73
CA GLN A 216 -0.65 -20.17 24.09
C GLN A 216 0.37 -19.16 24.65
N SER A 217 1.38 -18.80 23.84
CA SER A 217 2.39 -17.81 24.27
C SER A 217 1.81 -16.43 24.57
N LEU A 218 0.67 -16.09 23.95
CA LEU A 218 -0.04 -14.83 24.11
C LEU A 218 -1.25 -14.94 25.08
N ASN A 219 -1.55 -16.12 25.61
CA ASN A 219 -2.72 -16.42 26.44
C ASN A 219 -4.05 -16.10 25.72
N LEU A 220 -4.20 -16.48 24.46
CA LEU A 220 -5.34 -16.18 23.59
C LEU A 220 -6.12 -17.43 23.13
N GLU A 221 -5.89 -18.61 23.71
CA GLU A 221 -6.43 -19.90 23.25
C GLU A 221 -7.96 -19.95 23.17
N ASP A 222 -8.64 -19.33 24.14
CA ASP A 222 -10.11 -19.30 24.21
C ASP A 222 -10.69 -17.92 23.85
N LYS A 223 -9.92 -17.07 23.18
CA LYS A 223 -10.35 -15.71 22.85
C LYS A 223 -10.81 -15.58 21.41
N PHE A 224 -11.80 -14.72 21.21
CA PHE A 224 -12.12 -14.17 19.90
C PHE A 224 -11.21 -12.98 19.64
N VAL A 225 -10.24 -13.14 18.74
CA VAL A 225 -9.16 -12.19 18.54
C VAL A 225 -9.44 -11.23 17.38
N ILE A 226 -9.50 -9.95 17.68
CA ILE A 226 -9.58 -8.88 16.67
C ILE A 226 -8.18 -8.28 16.52
N GLY A 227 -7.55 -8.49 15.35
CA GLY A 227 -6.16 -8.12 15.12
C GLY A 227 -6.02 -6.88 14.24
N TYR A 228 -5.16 -5.96 14.65
CA TYR A 228 -4.64 -4.88 13.82
C TYR A 228 -3.16 -5.09 13.57
N ILE A 229 -2.78 -5.33 12.31
CA ILE A 229 -1.38 -5.52 11.91
C ILE A 229 -0.97 -4.40 10.96
N GLY A 230 0.01 -3.57 11.35
CA GLY A 230 0.51 -2.50 10.50
C GLY A 230 0.94 -1.23 11.24
N THR A 231 1.08 -0.13 10.50
CA THR A 231 1.55 1.14 11.03
C THR A 231 0.59 1.75 12.05
N HIS A 232 1.09 2.09 13.22
CA HIS A 232 0.36 2.82 14.26
C HIS A 232 0.48 4.34 14.03
N GLY A 233 -0.03 4.82 12.88
CA GLY A 233 0.02 6.22 12.47
C GLY A 233 -1.25 6.99 12.82
N MET A 234 -1.18 8.32 12.77
CA MET A 234 -2.30 9.23 13.09
C MET A 234 -3.54 8.98 12.23
N ALA A 235 -3.35 8.62 10.97
CA ALA A 235 -4.44 8.36 10.02
C ALA A 235 -5.30 7.14 10.41
N HIS A 236 -4.80 6.24 11.26
CA HIS A 236 -5.48 4.99 11.57
C HIS A 236 -6.49 5.07 12.73
N GLY A 237 -6.57 6.20 13.45
CA GLY A 237 -7.56 6.41 14.51
C GLY A 237 -7.52 5.35 15.63
N LEU A 238 -6.35 4.76 15.89
CA LEU A 238 -6.20 3.68 16.87
C LEU A 238 -6.45 4.13 18.30
N ASP A 239 -6.26 5.41 18.61
CA ASP A 239 -6.58 6.00 19.91
C ASP A 239 -8.09 5.97 20.17
N PHE A 240 -8.91 6.26 19.17
CA PHE A 240 -10.35 6.07 19.23
C PHE A 240 -10.71 4.59 19.48
N ILE A 241 -10.15 3.66 18.71
CA ILE A 241 -10.42 2.23 18.87
C ILE A 241 -10.05 1.74 20.27
N VAL A 242 -8.86 2.08 20.78
CA VAL A 242 -8.40 1.64 22.11
C VAL A 242 -9.31 2.19 23.22
N GLN A 243 -9.83 3.42 23.09
CA GLN A 243 -10.82 3.95 24.02
C GLN A 243 -12.12 3.13 24.03
N LEU A 244 -12.56 2.64 22.86
CA LEU A 244 -13.80 1.84 22.75
C LEU A 244 -13.65 0.44 23.36
N ILE A 245 -12.45 -0.13 23.42
CA ILE A 245 -12.23 -1.44 24.03
C ILE A 245 -12.71 -1.46 25.50
N SER A 246 -12.58 -0.34 26.23
CA SER A 246 -13.10 -0.21 27.60
C SER A 246 -14.61 -0.39 27.74
N LYS A 247 -15.36 -0.26 26.63
CA LYS A 247 -16.81 -0.38 26.56
C LYS A 247 -17.28 -1.76 26.04
N ILE A 248 -16.34 -2.63 25.74
CA ILE A 248 -16.60 -4.02 25.34
C ILE A 248 -16.44 -4.90 26.58
N TYR A 249 -17.57 -5.26 27.17
CA TYR A 249 -17.61 -6.00 28.45
C TYR A 249 -17.43 -7.51 28.30
N ASP A 250 -17.36 -8.03 27.07
CA ASP A 250 -17.15 -9.45 26.83
C ASP A 250 -15.66 -9.81 27.00
N GLU A 251 -15.35 -10.49 28.08
CA GLU A 251 -13.97 -10.90 28.42
C GLU A 251 -13.37 -11.90 27.44
N ASN A 252 -14.19 -12.53 26.57
CA ASN A 252 -13.71 -13.42 25.52
C ASN A 252 -13.27 -12.68 24.26
N ILE A 253 -13.50 -11.36 24.14
CA ILE A 253 -12.98 -10.57 23.03
C ILE A 253 -11.62 -9.99 23.42
N HIS A 254 -10.62 -10.22 22.59
CA HIS A 254 -9.27 -9.71 22.77
C HIS A 254 -8.79 -8.93 21.56
N PHE A 255 -8.14 -7.80 21.78
CA PHE A 255 -7.57 -6.97 20.72
C PHE A 255 -6.07 -7.13 20.68
N LEU A 256 -5.53 -7.45 19.48
CA LEU A 256 -4.12 -7.66 19.24
C LEU A 256 -3.60 -6.59 18.26
N PHE A 257 -2.73 -5.71 18.74
CA PHE A 257 -2.10 -4.65 17.94
C PHE A 257 -0.64 -5.01 17.66
N ILE A 258 -0.28 -5.17 16.38
CA ILE A 258 1.09 -5.54 15.96
C ILE A 258 1.60 -4.45 15.03
N GLY A 259 2.75 -3.86 15.40
CA GLY A 259 3.37 -2.84 14.56
C GLY A 259 3.98 -1.69 15.36
N ASP A 260 4.34 -0.63 14.63
CA ASP A 260 4.93 0.57 15.20
C ASP A 260 4.44 1.83 14.47
N GLY A 261 4.68 2.99 15.06
CA GLY A 261 4.35 4.28 14.48
C GLY A 261 4.18 5.39 15.53
N SER A 262 3.95 6.59 15.05
CA SER A 262 3.90 7.80 15.89
C SER A 262 2.85 7.76 17.01
N MET A 263 1.82 6.90 16.88
CA MET A 263 0.75 6.78 17.85
C MET A 263 0.93 5.61 18.83
N LYS A 264 1.91 4.71 18.63
CA LYS A 264 2.07 3.50 19.46
C LYS A 264 2.15 3.82 20.95
N ARG A 265 3.01 4.74 21.33
CA ARG A 265 3.14 5.13 22.73
C ARG A 265 1.84 5.69 23.32
N LYS A 266 1.17 6.57 22.57
CA LYS A 266 -0.11 7.17 23.01
C LYS A 266 -1.20 6.12 23.23
N ILE A 267 -1.36 5.16 22.32
CA ILE A 267 -2.39 4.12 22.46
C ILE A 267 -2.10 3.16 23.61
N MET A 268 -0.83 2.86 23.87
CA MET A 268 -0.40 2.07 25.06
C MET A 268 -0.67 2.83 26.35
N GLU A 269 -0.41 4.14 26.41
CA GLU A 269 -0.73 5.01 27.55
C GLU A 269 -2.25 5.02 27.82
N ILE A 270 -3.08 5.16 26.77
CA ILE A 270 -4.57 5.12 26.90
C ILE A 270 -4.98 3.75 27.49
N ALA A 271 -4.48 2.65 26.95
CA ALA A 271 -4.82 1.31 27.43
C ALA A 271 -4.43 1.13 28.93
N SER A 272 -3.27 1.65 29.32
CA SER A 272 -2.81 1.63 30.72
C SER A 272 -3.69 2.46 31.65
N VAL A 273 -4.04 3.69 31.25
CA VAL A 273 -4.92 4.58 32.03
C VAL A 273 -6.31 3.95 32.23
N LEU A 274 -6.83 3.30 31.19
CA LEU A 274 -8.13 2.61 31.22
C LEU A 274 -8.05 1.22 31.85
N SER A 275 -6.85 0.77 32.25
CA SER A 275 -6.60 -0.55 32.86
C SER A 275 -7.16 -1.71 32.03
N LEU A 276 -7.02 -1.62 30.69
CA LEU A 276 -7.53 -2.64 29.76
C LEU A 276 -6.76 -3.96 29.95
N LYS A 277 -7.51 -5.06 30.16
CA LYS A 277 -6.95 -6.41 30.29
C LYS A 277 -7.06 -7.24 29.01
N ASN A 278 -7.90 -6.79 28.07
CA ASN A 278 -8.22 -7.49 26.83
C ASN A 278 -7.55 -6.85 25.61
N VAL A 279 -6.34 -6.34 25.81
CA VAL A 279 -5.51 -5.77 24.74
C VAL A 279 -4.07 -6.21 24.88
N THR A 280 -3.45 -6.56 23.74
CA THR A 280 -2.01 -6.88 23.65
C THR A 280 -1.37 -6.03 22.55
N PHE A 281 -0.20 -5.47 22.84
CA PHE A 281 0.63 -4.72 21.89
C PHE A 281 1.92 -5.49 21.64
N LEU A 282 2.21 -5.77 20.37
CA LEU A 282 3.46 -6.41 19.93
C LEU A 282 4.30 -5.45 19.08
N GLU A 283 5.59 -5.77 19.00
CA GLU A 283 6.52 -5.06 18.12
C GLU A 283 6.25 -5.39 16.64
N PRO A 284 6.79 -4.59 15.71
CA PRO A 284 6.73 -4.92 14.28
C PRO A 284 7.32 -6.31 14.02
N ILE A 285 6.68 -7.05 13.13
CA ILE A 285 7.09 -8.37 12.67
C ILE A 285 7.53 -8.31 11.20
N ALA A 286 8.32 -9.29 10.78
CA ALA A 286 8.72 -9.42 9.39
C ALA A 286 7.52 -9.78 8.49
N LYS A 287 7.59 -9.43 7.21
CA LYS A 287 6.45 -9.61 6.26
C LYS A 287 6.07 -11.09 6.09
N ASP A 288 7.02 -11.97 6.13
CA ASP A 288 6.85 -13.43 6.04
C ASP A 288 6.24 -14.06 7.30
N GLU A 289 6.33 -13.37 8.45
CA GLU A 289 5.69 -13.77 9.70
C GLU A 289 4.21 -13.35 9.76
N VAL A 290 3.80 -12.32 9.00
CA VAL A 290 2.43 -11.79 9.04
C VAL A 290 1.36 -12.88 8.85
N PRO A 291 1.49 -13.86 7.94
CA PRO A 291 0.50 -14.93 7.81
C PRO A 291 0.33 -15.79 9.07
N GLN A 292 1.40 -15.99 9.85
CA GLN A 292 1.32 -16.72 11.11
C GLN A 292 0.46 -15.96 12.14
N TYR A 293 0.69 -14.65 12.29
CA TYR A 293 -0.14 -13.82 13.17
C TYR A 293 -1.56 -13.64 12.65
N LEU A 294 -1.77 -13.57 11.33
CA LEU A 294 -3.12 -13.57 10.76
C LEU A 294 -3.84 -14.90 11.00
N SER A 295 -3.13 -16.02 11.15
CA SER A 295 -3.78 -17.31 11.45
C SER A 295 -4.51 -17.30 12.79
N ILE A 296 -3.96 -16.62 13.80
CA ILE A 296 -4.50 -16.60 15.17
C ILE A 296 -5.60 -15.57 15.41
N ILE A 297 -5.81 -14.61 14.51
CA ILE A 297 -6.92 -13.68 14.62
C ILE A 297 -8.20 -14.26 14.02
N ASP A 298 -9.34 -13.82 14.52
CA ASP A 298 -10.65 -14.13 13.96
C ASP A 298 -11.12 -13.03 13.02
N VAL A 299 -10.82 -11.77 13.32
CA VAL A 299 -11.24 -10.59 12.55
C VAL A 299 -10.05 -9.65 12.35
N SER A 300 -9.85 -9.19 11.12
CA SER A 300 -8.85 -8.16 10.80
C SER A 300 -9.48 -6.77 10.93
N LEU A 301 -8.88 -5.91 11.74
CA LEU A 301 -9.32 -4.54 11.96
C LEU A 301 -8.60 -3.59 10.98
N ALA A 302 -9.38 -2.77 10.26
CA ALA A 302 -8.85 -1.81 9.29
C ALA A 302 -9.52 -0.44 9.43
N PRO A 303 -9.18 0.37 10.44
CA PRO A 303 -9.78 1.67 10.65
C PRO A 303 -8.94 2.79 10.03
N LEU A 304 -9.60 3.88 9.62
CA LEU A 304 -9.02 5.20 9.37
C LEU A 304 -9.87 6.27 10.07
N ILE A 305 -9.29 7.43 10.34
CA ILE A 305 -10.06 8.58 10.83
C ILE A 305 -11.04 9.05 9.76
N LYS A 306 -12.14 9.67 10.18
CA LYS A 306 -13.15 10.19 9.26
C LYS A 306 -12.57 11.34 8.43
N SER A 307 -12.44 11.14 7.11
CA SER A 307 -11.92 12.15 6.19
C SER A 307 -12.31 11.82 4.76
N ASP A 308 -12.72 12.84 3.99
CA ASP A 308 -13.02 12.68 2.55
C ASP A 308 -11.82 12.16 1.75
N THR A 309 -10.61 12.52 2.15
CA THR A 309 -9.37 12.03 1.51
C THR A 309 -9.24 10.51 1.59
N PHE A 310 -9.71 9.90 2.67
CA PHE A 310 -9.58 8.45 2.84
C PHE A 310 -10.65 7.64 2.11
N LYS A 311 -11.68 8.29 1.56
CA LYS A 311 -12.69 7.62 0.72
C LYS A 311 -12.12 7.03 -0.57
N THR A 312 -10.97 7.53 -1.01
CA THR A 312 -10.27 7.05 -2.21
C THR A 312 -9.15 6.04 -1.91
N VAL A 313 -8.90 5.76 -0.63
CA VAL A 313 -7.82 4.88 -0.16
C VAL A 313 -8.34 3.47 0.09
N ILE A 314 -7.62 2.47 -0.41
CA ILE A 314 -7.89 1.06 -0.13
C ILE A 314 -6.74 0.53 0.75
N PRO A 315 -6.96 0.27 2.05
CA PRO A 315 -5.94 -0.32 2.91
C PRO A 315 -5.56 -1.72 2.43
N SER A 316 -4.28 -1.97 2.15
CA SER A 316 -3.81 -3.26 1.60
C SER A 316 -4.11 -4.46 2.50
N LYS A 317 -4.22 -4.25 3.80
CA LYS A 317 -4.52 -5.31 4.79
C LYS A 317 -5.86 -6.01 4.55
N ILE A 318 -6.84 -5.38 3.88
CA ILE A 318 -8.11 -6.05 3.55
C ILE A 318 -7.89 -7.23 2.60
N PHE A 319 -6.94 -7.11 1.67
CA PHE A 319 -6.63 -8.17 0.71
C PHE A 319 -5.86 -9.32 1.39
N GLU A 320 -4.91 -9.00 2.27
CA GLU A 320 -4.14 -10.00 3.03
C GLU A 320 -5.03 -10.77 3.99
N ALA A 321 -5.91 -10.08 4.71
CA ALA A 321 -6.90 -10.69 5.58
C ALA A 321 -7.86 -11.59 4.80
N SER A 322 -8.39 -11.12 3.67
CA SER A 322 -9.30 -11.91 2.82
C SER A 322 -8.62 -13.14 2.24
N ALA A 323 -7.34 -13.06 1.84
CA ALA A 323 -6.58 -14.22 1.37
C ALA A 323 -6.40 -15.29 2.47
N MET A 324 -6.35 -14.87 3.73
CA MET A 324 -6.34 -15.75 4.92
C MET A 324 -7.77 -16.14 5.39
N GLN A 325 -8.81 -15.76 4.65
CA GLN A 325 -10.22 -15.94 5.00
C GLN A 325 -10.58 -15.36 6.37
N LYS A 326 -9.99 -14.21 6.72
CA LYS A 326 -10.29 -13.48 7.94
C LYS A 326 -11.23 -12.32 7.63
N PRO A 327 -12.47 -12.31 8.12
CA PRO A 327 -13.40 -11.19 7.95
C PRO A 327 -12.77 -9.87 8.35
N THR A 328 -13.02 -8.82 7.58
CA THR A 328 -12.52 -7.48 7.89
C THR A 328 -13.57 -6.68 8.65
N LEU A 329 -13.18 -6.08 9.78
CA LEU A 329 -13.91 -5.02 10.45
C LEU A 329 -13.37 -3.68 9.95
N LEU A 330 -14.06 -3.09 8.97
CA LEU A 330 -13.59 -1.92 8.24
C LEU A 330 -14.20 -0.63 8.78
N GLY A 331 -13.35 0.30 9.19
CA GLY A 331 -13.76 1.67 9.55
C GLY A 331 -13.23 2.67 8.51
N VAL A 332 -13.63 2.51 7.25
CA VAL A 332 -13.25 3.37 6.13
C VAL A 332 -14.44 3.51 5.20
N GLU A 333 -14.83 4.74 4.85
CA GLU A 333 -15.88 5.01 3.86
C GLU A 333 -15.33 4.96 2.41
N GLY A 334 -16.22 4.93 1.43
CA GLY A 334 -15.89 5.01 0.00
C GLY A 334 -15.43 3.67 -0.58
N GLN A 335 -14.43 3.69 -1.46
CA GLN A 335 -14.11 2.53 -2.29
C GLN A 335 -13.74 1.27 -1.50
N ALA A 336 -13.06 1.40 -0.37
CA ALA A 336 -12.74 0.26 0.48
C ALA A 336 -14.01 -0.39 1.07
N GLN A 337 -14.97 0.45 1.48
CA GLN A 337 -16.29 -0.01 1.96
C GLN A 337 -17.05 -0.72 0.84
N GLU A 338 -17.13 -0.12 -0.35
CA GLU A 338 -17.80 -0.71 -1.51
C GLU A 338 -17.24 -2.11 -1.84
N ILE A 339 -15.91 -2.29 -1.76
CA ILE A 339 -15.27 -3.59 -1.99
C ILE A 339 -15.69 -4.61 -0.92
N ILE A 340 -15.60 -4.27 0.36
CA ILE A 340 -15.95 -5.18 1.45
C ILE A 340 -17.42 -5.56 1.40
N GLU A 341 -18.31 -4.61 1.14
CA GLU A 341 -19.75 -4.85 1.02
C GLU A 341 -20.12 -5.66 -0.22
N TYR A 342 -19.52 -5.36 -1.39
CA TYR A 342 -19.78 -6.09 -2.63
C TYR A 342 -19.45 -7.58 -2.51
N TYR A 343 -18.30 -7.90 -1.91
CA TYR A 343 -17.88 -9.29 -1.71
C TYR A 343 -18.45 -9.91 -0.42
N ASN A 344 -19.08 -9.16 0.45
CA ASN A 344 -19.43 -9.56 1.82
C ASN A 344 -18.20 -10.07 2.59
N ALA A 345 -17.03 -9.45 2.44
CA ALA A 345 -15.78 -9.91 3.02
C ALA A 345 -15.54 -9.39 4.45
N GLY A 346 -16.57 -8.90 5.11
CA GLY A 346 -16.51 -8.34 6.45
C GLY A 346 -17.68 -7.43 6.75
N LEU A 347 -17.55 -6.67 7.82
CA LEU A 347 -18.53 -5.65 8.20
C LEU A 347 -17.88 -4.26 8.23
N CYS A 348 -18.61 -3.28 7.71
CA CYS A 348 -18.19 -1.89 7.74
C CYS A 348 -18.86 -1.16 8.90
N PHE A 349 -18.11 -0.34 9.65
CA PHE A 349 -18.62 0.58 10.64
C PHE A 349 -18.28 2.02 10.23
N GLU A 350 -19.16 2.96 10.57
CA GLU A 350 -18.90 4.37 10.32
C GLU A 350 -17.66 4.82 11.12
N PRO A 351 -16.63 5.40 10.48
CA PRO A 351 -15.45 5.90 11.21
C PRO A 351 -15.85 6.84 12.35
N GLU A 352 -15.21 6.68 13.51
CA GLU A 352 -15.46 7.45 14.72
C GLU A 352 -16.88 7.28 15.32
N ASN A 353 -17.65 6.26 14.89
CA ASN A 353 -18.94 5.91 15.46
C ASN A 353 -18.80 4.73 16.44
N GLU A 354 -18.82 5.05 17.73
CA GLU A 354 -18.70 4.09 18.82
C GLU A 354 -19.79 3.00 18.79
N LYS A 355 -21.04 3.40 18.65
CA LYS A 355 -22.18 2.46 18.72
C LYS A 355 -22.13 1.46 17.58
N ASP A 356 -21.83 1.95 16.38
CA ASP A 356 -21.76 1.10 15.19
C ASP A 356 -20.59 0.12 15.30
N PHE A 357 -19.40 0.57 15.75
CA PHE A 357 -18.26 -0.30 16.00
C PHE A 357 -18.63 -1.46 16.95
N ILE A 358 -19.21 -1.16 18.12
CA ILE A 358 -19.57 -2.17 19.13
C ILE A 358 -20.59 -3.16 18.56
N VAL A 359 -21.61 -2.68 17.82
CA VAL A 359 -22.61 -3.53 17.18
C VAL A 359 -21.96 -4.49 16.19
N LYS A 360 -21.05 -4.01 15.34
CA LYS A 360 -20.37 -4.84 14.32
C LYS A 360 -19.42 -5.87 14.95
N VAL A 361 -18.70 -5.51 16.01
CA VAL A 361 -17.87 -6.44 16.80
C VAL A 361 -18.73 -7.58 17.36
N ASN A 362 -19.84 -7.25 18.04
CA ASN A 362 -20.72 -8.24 18.63
C ASN A 362 -21.38 -9.14 17.56
N LEU A 363 -21.73 -8.59 16.40
CA LEU A 363 -22.34 -9.33 15.31
C LEU A 363 -21.35 -10.37 14.75
N LEU A 364 -20.10 -9.98 14.47
CA LEU A 364 -19.06 -10.90 13.98
C LEU A 364 -18.75 -12.01 14.99
N LYS A 365 -18.80 -11.72 16.30
CA LYS A 365 -18.53 -12.74 17.31
C LYS A 365 -19.69 -13.68 17.53
N ASN A 366 -20.93 -13.17 17.62
CA ASN A 366 -22.06 -13.92 18.15
C ASN A 366 -22.97 -14.53 17.06
N ASP A 367 -22.90 -14.05 15.81
CA ASP A 367 -23.67 -14.57 14.69
C ASP A 367 -22.79 -15.39 13.74
N GLN A 368 -22.82 -16.73 13.93
CA GLN A 368 -22.04 -17.66 13.10
C GLN A 368 -22.41 -17.60 11.61
N ARG A 369 -23.66 -17.24 11.27
CA ARG A 369 -24.07 -17.15 9.87
C ARG A 369 -23.45 -15.93 9.22
N VAL A 370 -23.46 -14.79 9.91
CA VAL A 370 -22.79 -13.57 9.44
C VAL A 370 -21.30 -13.83 9.28
N TYR A 371 -20.66 -14.43 10.28
CA TYR A 371 -19.23 -14.74 10.23
C TYR A 371 -18.87 -15.66 9.03
N ALA A 372 -19.58 -16.78 8.87
CA ALA A 372 -19.35 -17.72 7.77
C ALA A 372 -19.63 -17.10 6.40
N ASN A 373 -20.61 -16.22 6.27
CA ASN A 373 -20.82 -15.44 5.03
C ASN A 373 -19.65 -14.54 4.73
N CYS A 374 -19.09 -13.87 5.74
CA CYS A 374 -17.91 -13.02 5.58
C CYS A 374 -16.66 -13.84 5.17
N GLU A 375 -16.43 -15.02 5.75
CA GLU A 375 -15.33 -15.90 5.33
C GLU A 375 -15.47 -16.31 3.86
N ASN A 376 -16.66 -16.69 3.41
CA ASN A 376 -16.92 -17.01 2.00
C ASN A 376 -16.69 -15.79 1.09
N GLY A 377 -17.09 -14.60 1.53
CA GLY A 377 -16.84 -13.35 0.85
C GLY A 377 -15.34 -13.05 0.71
N CYS A 378 -14.58 -13.28 1.77
CA CYS A 378 -13.12 -13.16 1.76
C CYS A 378 -12.48 -14.03 0.68
N LYS A 379 -12.93 -15.28 0.50
CA LYS A 379 -12.42 -16.18 -0.54
C LYS A 379 -12.63 -15.61 -1.94
N SER A 380 -13.82 -15.08 -2.22
CA SER A 380 -14.15 -14.47 -3.51
C SER A 380 -13.31 -13.20 -3.77
N LEU A 381 -13.16 -12.35 -2.74
CA LEU A 381 -12.34 -11.16 -2.82
C LEU A 381 -10.87 -11.50 -3.08
N ALA A 382 -10.31 -12.49 -2.37
CA ALA A 382 -8.92 -12.90 -2.55
C ALA A 382 -8.62 -13.40 -3.97
N GLN A 383 -9.54 -14.14 -4.59
CA GLN A 383 -9.38 -14.63 -5.97
C GLN A 383 -9.40 -13.50 -6.99
N GLU A 384 -10.22 -12.46 -6.76
CA GLU A 384 -10.28 -11.32 -7.68
C GLU A 384 -9.06 -10.41 -7.53
N TYR A 385 -8.59 -10.20 -6.29
CA TYR A 385 -7.45 -9.34 -5.98
C TYR A 385 -6.16 -10.13 -5.74
N ASP A 386 -6.02 -11.30 -6.40
CA ASP A 386 -4.74 -12.00 -6.43
C ASP A 386 -3.69 -11.18 -7.18
N ARG A 387 -2.57 -10.94 -6.52
CA ARG A 387 -1.50 -10.09 -7.05
C ARG A 387 -0.87 -10.65 -8.32
N ASN A 388 -0.82 -11.97 -8.48
CA ASN A 388 -0.34 -12.59 -9.71
C ASN A 388 -1.27 -12.30 -10.90
N LYS A 389 -2.59 -12.33 -10.66
CA LYS A 389 -3.61 -11.92 -11.64
C LYS A 389 -3.47 -10.44 -12.01
N LEU A 390 -3.34 -9.57 -11.01
CA LEU A 390 -3.18 -8.12 -11.21
C LEU A 390 -1.86 -7.78 -11.93
N ALA A 391 -0.77 -8.47 -11.61
CA ALA A 391 0.51 -8.32 -12.31
C ALA A 391 0.38 -8.73 -13.78
N ASN A 392 -0.35 -9.81 -14.07
CA ASN A 392 -0.62 -10.23 -15.44
C ASN A 392 -1.45 -9.19 -16.20
N ASN A 393 -2.50 -8.64 -15.60
CA ASN A 393 -3.30 -7.59 -16.19
C ASN A 393 -2.44 -6.36 -16.54
N MET A 394 -1.56 -5.95 -15.64
CA MET A 394 -0.64 -4.85 -15.92
C MET A 394 0.34 -5.19 -17.04
N LEU A 395 0.87 -6.43 -17.11
CA LEU A 395 1.73 -6.85 -18.21
C LEU A 395 1.02 -6.80 -19.57
N GLN A 396 -0.27 -7.15 -19.63
CA GLN A 396 -1.05 -7.03 -20.87
C GLN A 396 -1.18 -5.57 -21.31
N ILE A 397 -1.40 -4.63 -20.38
CA ILE A 397 -1.42 -3.19 -20.67
C ILE A 397 -0.06 -2.75 -21.22
N ILE A 398 1.04 -3.13 -20.57
CA ILE A 398 2.40 -2.81 -20.96
C ILE A 398 2.70 -3.34 -22.38
N THR A 399 2.31 -4.58 -22.66
CA THR A 399 2.52 -5.22 -23.96
C THR A 399 1.76 -4.48 -25.07
N LYS A 400 0.48 -4.18 -24.84
CA LYS A 400 -0.32 -3.39 -25.80
C LYS A 400 0.33 -2.04 -26.10
N VAL A 401 0.76 -1.29 -25.07
CA VAL A 401 1.41 0.01 -25.26
C VAL A 401 2.71 -0.13 -26.05
N SER A 402 3.52 -1.15 -25.76
CA SER A 402 4.79 -1.40 -26.44
C SER A 402 4.64 -1.81 -27.92
N GLU A 403 3.53 -2.43 -28.32
CA GLU A 403 3.28 -2.90 -29.68
C GLU A 403 2.70 -1.82 -30.60
N TYR A 404 1.96 -0.85 -30.05
CA TYR A 404 1.28 0.21 -30.81
C TYR A 404 2.06 1.53 -30.88
N SER A 405 3.25 1.61 -30.32
CA SER A 405 4.14 2.77 -30.32
C SER A 405 5.42 2.49 -31.09
#